data_116aa333bd6fce3ab94293500826af72
#
_entry.id   116aa333bd6fce3ab94293500826af72
#
_cell.length_a   1.000
_cell.length_b   1.000
_cell.length_c   1.000
_cell.angle_alpha   90.00
_cell.angle_beta   90.00
_cell.angle_gamma   90.00
#
_symmetry.space_group_name_H-M   'P 1'
#
loop_
_entity.id
_entity.type
_entity.pdbx_description
1 polymer ?
#
loop_
_entity_poly.entity_id
_entity_poly.type
_entity_poly.pdbx_seq_one_letter_code
_entity_poly.pdbx_strand_id
1 'polypeptide(L)'
;MNEELRVAVDRRTNGAILYTKGYINNVGGEEIANRAYELMDDGVRTLLLNLRETKIVNSIGISILIEIIEKMIDKGGKIAFCCLTPVIHKTFQIMGLANYATIYENEEAAIQDLAL
;
A
#
# COMPACT_ATOMS: atom_id res chain seq x y z
N MET A 1 6.06 1.72 -24.36
CA MET A 1 6.23 0.53 -23.52
C MET A 1 5.39 0.67 -22.27
N ASN A 2 4.56 -0.30 -22.00
CA ASN A 2 3.69 -0.25 -20.84
C ASN A 2 4.42 -0.74 -19.61
N GLU A 3 4.46 0.11 -18.60
CA GLU A 3 4.92 -0.32 -17.28
C GLU A 3 3.74 -0.92 -16.54
N GLU A 4 3.57 -2.23 -16.70
CA GLU A 4 2.55 -2.92 -15.93
C GLU A 4 2.97 -2.99 -14.48
N LEU A 5 2.04 -2.69 -13.58
CA LEU A 5 2.31 -2.83 -12.17
C LEU A 5 2.41 -4.31 -11.81
N ARG A 6 3.43 -4.64 -11.02
CA ARG A 6 3.61 -5.98 -10.46
C ARG A 6 3.52 -5.90 -8.95
N VAL A 7 2.86 -6.88 -8.37
CA VAL A 7 2.72 -6.96 -6.91
C VAL A 7 3.27 -8.30 -6.44
N ALA A 8 4.22 -8.24 -5.51
CA ALA A 8 4.70 -9.41 -4.81
C ALA A 8 4.19 -9.38 -3.38
N VAL A 9 3.84 -10.54 -2.84
CA VAL A 9 3.28 -10.67 -1.49
C VAL A 9 4.24 -11.44 -0.61
N ASP A 10 4.57 -10.87 0.55
CA ASP A 10 5.32 -11.54 1.60
C ASP A 10 4.39 -11.70 2.80
N ARG A 11 3.89 -12.92 3.01
CA ARG A 11 3.01 -13.21 4.14
C ARG A 11 3.85 -13.37 5.39
N ARG A 12 3.39 -12.73 6.46
CA ARG A 12 4.01 -12.78 7.78
C ARG A 12 3.03 -13.35 8.79
N THR A 13 3.53 -13.77 9.96
CA THR A 13 2.68 -14.31 11.03
C THR A 13 1.57 -13.33 11.42
N ASN A 14 1.90 -12.03 11.49
CA ASN A 14 0.98 -11.01 11.97
C ASN A 14 0.45 -10.10 10.86
N GLY A 15 0.63 -10.47 9.60
CA GLY A 15 0.17 -9.63 8.50
C GLY A 15 0.83 -9.96 7.18
N ALA A 16 0.97 -8.97 6.32
CA ALA A 16 1.60 -9.15 5.02
C ALA A 16 2.26 -7.87 4.54
N ILE A 17 3.25 -8.03 3.68
CA ILE A 17 3.91 -6.91 3.00
C ILE A 17 3.64 -7.07 1.50
N LEU A 18 3.16 -6.01 0.87
CA LEU A 18 3.00 -5.94 -0.57
C LEU A 18 4.13 -5.09 -1.15
N TYR A 19 4.85 -5.64 -2.11
CA TYR A 19 5.87 -4.91 -2.85
C TYR A 19 5.31 -4.56 -4.22
N THR A 20 5.26 -3.28 -4.53
CA THR A 20 4.73 -2.82 -5.81
C THR A 20 5.87 -2.36 -6.71
N LYS A 21 5.74 -2.62 -8.00
CA LYS A 21 6.70 -2.17 -9.01
C LYS A 21 5.93 -1.70 -10.22
N GLY A 22 6.11 -0.44 -10.60
CA GLY A 22 5.48 0.12 -11.77
C GLY A 22 4.58 1.31 -11.46
N TYR A 23 3.57 1.50 -12.31
CA TYR A 23 2.69 2.66 -12.27
C TYR A 23 1.38 2.31 -11.53
N ILE A 24 1.03 3.09 -10.53
CA ILE A 24 -0.26 2.93 -9.85
C ILE A 24 -1.28 3.84 -10.53
N ASN A 25 -1.91 3.31 -11.57
CA ASN A 25 -3.05 3.90 -12.26
C ASN A 25 -4.29 3.07 -11.93
N ASN A 26 -5.34 3.14 -12.76
CA ASN A 26 -6.53 2.32 -12.54
C ASN A 26 -6.22 0.82 -12.59
N VAL A 27 -5.44 0.36 -13.57
CA VAL A 27 -5.08 -1.05 -13.69
C VAL A 27 -4.16 -1.48 -12.56
N GLY A 28 -3.12 -0.70 -12.28
CA GLY A 28 -2.19 -1.00 -11.20
C GLY A 28 -2.85 -0.94 -9.82
N GLY A 29 -3.71 0.04 -9.62
CA GLY A 29 -4.46 0.16 -8.38
C GLY A 29 -5.38 -1.03 -8.14
N GLU A 30 -6.06 -1.51 -9.20
CA GLU A 30 -6.93 -2.69 -9.10
C GLU A 30 -6.13 -3.95 -8.79
N GLU A 31 -4.92 -4.09 -9.34
CA GLU A 31 -4.06 -5.23 -9.02
C GLU A 31 -3.68 -5.23 -7.54
N ILE A 32 -3.32 -4.07 -7.02
CA ILE A 32 -3.03 -3.93 -5.58
C ILE A 32 -4.27 -4.25 -4.76
N ALA A 33 -5.43 -3.72 -5.17
CA ALA A 33 -6.69 -3.95 -4.46
C ALA A 33 -7.05 -5.43 -4.41
N ASN A 34 -6.91 -6.14 -5.54
CA ASN A 34 -7.21 -7.56 -5.60
C ASN A 34 -6.35 -8.36 -4.62
N ARG A 35 -5.06 -8.06 -4.57
CA ARG A 35 -4.15 -8.72 -3.64
C ARG A 35 -4.48 -8.39 -2.19
N ALA A 36 -4.74 -7.12 -1.91
CA ALA A 36 -5.10 -6.69 -0.57
C ALA A 36 -6.38 -7.34 -0.08
N TYR A 37 -7.41 -7.40 -0.95
CA TYR A 37 -8.70 -8.00 -0.57
C TYR A 37 -8.59 -9.51 -0.36
N GLU A 38 -7.81 -10.20 -1.16
CA GLU A 38 -7.53 -11.63 -0.94
C GLU A 38 -6.90 -11.85 0.44
N LEU A 39 -5.94 -11.02 0.80
CA LEU A 39 -5.29 -11.10 2.10
C LEU A 39 -6.26 -10.80 3.25
N MET A 40 -7.13 -9.80 3.08
CA MET A 40 -8.16 -9.49 4.07
C MET A 40 -9.14 -10.65 4.25
N ASP A 41 -9.53 -11.30 3.16
CA ASP A 41 -10.41 -12.46 3.19
C ASP A 41 -9.76 -13.63 3.92
N ASP A 42 -8.44 -13.73 3.87
CA ASP A 42 -7.66 -14.74 4.60
C ASP A 42 -7.38 -14.34 6.06
N GLY A 43 -7.92 -13.22 6.51
CA GLY A 43 -7.78 -12.78 7.89
C GLY A 43 -6.63 -11.84 8.18
N VAL A 44 -5.91 -11.37 7.17
CA VAL A 44 -4.83 -10.40 7.36
C VAL A 44 -5.40 -9.08 7.83
N ARG A 45 -4.86 -8.54 8.93
CA ARG A 45 -5.32 -7.29 9.54
C ARG A 45 -4.23 -6.24 9.68
N THR A 46 -3.00 -6.55 9.28
CA THR A 46 -1.91 -5.58 9.19
C THR A 46 -1.26 -5.71 7.82
N LEU A 47 -1.26 -4.62 7.07
CA LEU A 47 -0.78 -4.62 5.70
C LEU A 47 0.20 -3.46 5.51
N LEU A 48 1.39 -3.77 5.02
CA LEU A 48 2.41 -2.80 4.69
C LEU A 48 2.62 -2.81 3.17
N LEU A 49 2.53 -1.65 2.54
CA LEU A 49 2.84 -1.49 1.12
C LEU A 49 4.20 -0.82 0.97
N ASN A 50 5.14 -1.54 0.37
CA ASN A 50 6.46 -0.99 0.06
C ASN A 50 6.44 -0.47 -1.37
N LEU A 51 6.55 0.84 -1.52
CA LEU A 51 6.46 1.52 -2.81
C LEU A 51 7.82 1.96 -3.36
N ARG A 52 8.90 1.30 -2.92
CA ARG A 52 10.24 1.67 -3.37
C ARG A 52 10.38 1.70 -4.88
N GLU A 53 9.77 0.74 -5.57
CA GLU A 53 9.85 0.62 -7.02
C GLU A 53 8.65 1.21 -7.75
N THR A 54 7.83 1.99 -7.05
CA THR A 54 6.72 2.74 -7.63
C THR A 54 7.09 4.20 -7.69
N LYS A 55 7.13 4.77 -8.90
CA LYS A 55 7.54 6.15 -9.11
C LYS A 55 6.41 7.06 -9.52
N ILE A 56 5.32 6.51 -10.02
CA ILE A 56 4.19 7.27 -10.57
C ILE A 56 2.89 6.73 -9.99
N VAL A 57 2.05 7.66 -9.53
CA VAL A 57 0.71 7.35 -9.03
C VAL A 57 -0.21 8.44 -9.61
N ASN A 58 -1.31 8.04 -10.25
CA ASN A 58 -2.29 9.02 -10.73
C ASN A 58 -3.48 9.12 -9.77
N SER A 59 -4.40 10.05 -10.06
CA SER A 59 -5.53 10.32 -9.18
C SER A 59 -6.48 9.13 -9.03
N ILE A 60 -6.64 8.31 -10.07
CA ILE A 60 -7.47 7.11 -10.00
C ILE A 60 -6.79 6.07 -9.10
N GLY A 61 -5.49 5.89 -9.26
CA GLY A 61 -4.71 5.01 -8.39
C GLY A 61 -4.80 5.43 -6.92
N ILE A 62 -4.71 6.72 -6.65
CA ILE A 62 -4.89 7.24 -5.28
C ILE A 62 -6.27 6.90 -4.73
N SER A 63 -7.32 7.08 -5.54
CA SER A 63 -8.70 6.76 -5.12
C SER A 63 -8.84 5.29 -4.74
N ILE A 64 -8.19 4.41 -5.49
CA ILE A 64 -8.22 2.98 -5.20
C ILE A 64 -7.47 2.67 -3.90
N LEU A 65 -6.32 3.31 -3.68
CA LEU A 65 -5.58 3.14 -2.42
C LEU A 65 -6.40 3.60 -1.22
N ILE A 66 -7.10 4.72 -1.35
CA ILE A 66 -7.98 5.21 -0.29
C ILE A 66 -9.08 4.18 0.02
N GLU A 67 -9.67 3.58 -1.00
CA GLU A 67 -10.70 2.54 -0.81
C GLU A 67 -10.15 1.34 -0.06
N ILE A 68 -8.92 0.91 -0.39
CA ILE A 68 -8.26 -0.19 0.31
C ILE A 68 -8.05 0.17 1.79
N ILE A 69 -7.61 1.39 2.06
CA ILE A 69 -7.41 1.89 3.43
C ILE A 69 -8.72 1.84 4.20
N GLU A 70 -9.80 2.36 3.61
CA GLU A 70 -11.11 2.39 4.26
C GLU A 70 -11.62 0.99 4.59
N LYS A 71 -11.46 0.05 3.67
CA LYS A 71 -11.88 -1.33 3.90
C LYS A 71 -11.07 -2.01 5.00
N MET A 72 -9.78 -1.73 5.08
CA MET A 72 -8.95 -2.28 6.14
C MET A 72 -9.36 -1.73 7.50
N ILE A 73 -9.62 -0.44 7.58
CA ILE A 73 -10.08 0.21 8.81
C ILE A 73 -11.42 -0.36 9.24
N ASP A 74 -12.36 -0.56 8.32
CA ASP A 74 -13.67 -1.15 8.61
C ASP A 74 -13.57 -2.55 9.19
N LYS A 75 -12.52 -3.29 8.82
CA LYS A 75 -12.28 -4.64 9.36
C LYS A 75 -11.48 -4.62 10.67
N GLY A 76 -11.19 -3.44 11.20
CA GLY A 76 -10.40 -3.29 12.42
C GLY A 76 -8.91 -3.48 12.22
N GLY A 77 -8.44 -3.38 11.00
CA GLY A 77 -7.04 -3.58 10.66
C GLY A 77 -6.25 -2.29 10.51
N LYS A 78 -5.00 -2.43 10.15
CA LYS A 78 -4.06 -1.34 9.92
C LYS A 78 -3.45 -1.46 8.53
N ILE A 79 -3.22 -0.33 7.91
CA ILE A 79 -2.50 -0.26 6.65
C ILE A 79 -1.43 0.83 6.76
N ALA A 80 -0.26 0.56 6.22
CA ALA A 80 0.86 1.49 6.23
C ALA A 80 1.61 1.44 4.90
N PHE A 81 2.41 2.46 4.66
CA PHE A 81 3.25 2.57 3.47
C PHE A 81 4.68 2.84 3.89
N CYS A 82 5.63 2.41 3.10
CA CYS A 82 7.03 2.75 3.30
C CYS A 82 7.78 2.94 1.99
N CYS A 83 8.93 3.58 2.08
CA CYS A 83 9.86 3.73 0.96
C CYS A 83 9.28 4.54 -0.20
N LEU A 84 8.46 5.55 0.09
CA LEU A 84 7.88 6.42 -0.92
C LEU A 84 8.96 7.34 -1.50
N THR A 85 8.91 7.55 -2.83
CA THR A 85 9.72 8.62 -3.42
C THR A 85 9.23 9.97 -2.88
N PRO A 86 10.08 11.01 -2.89
CA PRO A 86 9.65 12.33 -2.40
C PRO A 86 8.39 12.86 -3.08
N VAL A 87 8.25 12.62 -4.38
CA VAL A 87 7.07 13.07 -5.16
C VAL A 87 5.81 12.35 -4.66
N ILE A 88 5.88 11.04 -4.50
CA ILE A 88 4.72 10.26 -4.04
C ILE A 88 4.38 10.60 -2.60
N HIS A 89 5.39 10.78 -1.75
CA HIS A 89 5.18 11.19 -0.36
C HIS A 89 4.39 12.51 -0.30
N LYS A 90 4.81 13.49 -1.10
CA LYS A 90 4.13 14.77 -1.16
C LYS A 90 2.70 14.61 -1.67
N THR A 91 2.50 13.80 -2.70
CA THR A 91 1.17 13.51 -3.24
C THR A 91 0.27 12.91 -2.17
N PHE A 92 0.77 11.93 -1.42
CA PHE A 92 0.02 11.31 -0.32
C PHE A 92 -0.37 12.31 0.75
N GLN A 93 0.54 13.25 1.09
CA GLN A 93 0.24 14.29 2.06
C GLN A 93 -0.86 15.22 1.55
N ILE A 94 -0.75 15.69 0.31
CA ILE A 94 -1.74 16.58 -0.30
C ILE A 94 -3.11 15.92 -0.41
N MET A 95 -3.14 14.64 -0.78
CA MET A 95 -4.39 13.90 -0.96
C MET A 95 -4.96 13.33 0.34
N GLY A 96 -4.28 13.54 1.46
CA GLY A 96 -4.78 13.17 2.76
C GLY A 96 -4.61 11.72 3.18
N LEU A 97 -3.85 10.91 2.44
CA LEU A 97 -3.66 9.51 2.81
C LEU A 97 -2.94 9.37 4.15
N ALA A 98 -2.05 10.30 4.46
CA ALA A 98 -1.30 10.28 5.73
C ALA A 98 -2.19 10.45 6.96
N ASN A 99 -3.44 10.89 6.79
CA ASN A 99 -4.39 11.00 7.88
C ASN A 99 -4.99 9.65 8.29
N TYR A 100 -4.93 8.66 7.42
CA TYR A 100 -5.58 7.36 7.61
C TYR A 100 -4.62 6.19 7.63
N ALA A 101 -3.40 6.40 7.14
CA ALA A 101 -2.36 5.36 7.08
C ALA A 101 -1.03 5.95 7.51
N THR A 102 -0.24 5.15 8.20
CA THR A 102 1.10 5.57 8.63
C THR A 102 2.07 5.44 7.46
N ILE A 103 2.93 6.44 7.31
CA ILE A 103 3.98 6.42 6.30
C ILE A 103 5.33 6.32 7.01
N TYR A 104 6.06 5.25 6.73
CA TYR A 104 7.38 5.02 7.30
C TYR A 104 8.45 5.35 6.27
N GLU A 105 9.58 5.83 6.74
CA GLU A 105 10.69 6.17 5.88
C GLU A 105 11.30 4.94 5.21
N ASN A 106 11.44 3.86 5.98
CA ASN A 106 12.02 2.62 5.48
C ASN A 106 11.25 1.40 5.98
N GLU A 107 11.52 0.25 5.37
CA GLU A 107 10.81 -0.98 5.66
C GLU A 107 11.14 -1.52 7.05
N GLU A 108 12.39 -1.41 7.49
CA GLU A 108 12.79 -1.90 8.81
C GLU A 108 12.02 -1.22 9.93
N ALA A 109 11.89 0.10 9.86
CA ALA A 109 11.12 0.85 10.83
C ALA A 109 9.65 0.44 10.83
N ALA A 110 9.09 0.22 9.64
CA ALA A 110 7.70 -0.22 9.49
C ALA A 110 7.49 -1.61 10.09
N ILE A 111 8.36 -2.56 9.74
CA ILE A 111 8.26 -3.94 10.24
C ILE A 111 8.33 -3.96 11.76
N GLN A 112 9.24 -3.20 12.34
CA GLN A 112 9.42 -3.16 13.79
C GLN A 112 8.18 -2.58 14.47
N ASP A 113 7.69 -1.46 14.00
CA ASP A 113 6.56 -0.77 14.61
C ASP A 113 5.25 -1.53 14.42
N LEU A 114 5.06 -2.18 13.29
CA LEU A 114 3.87 -2.96 12.98
C LEU A 114 3.91 -4.39 13.48
N ALA A 115 5.03 -4.82 14.03
CA ALA A 115 5.27 -6.20 14.48
C ALA A 115 5.12 -7.22 13.34
N LEU A 116 5.60 -6.86 12.18
CA LEU A 116 5.64 -7.76 11.01
C LEU A 116 7.00 -8.54 10.92
#